data_6b37694be44551420baecca950482da3
#
_entry.id   6b37694be44551420baecca950482da3
#
_cell.length_a   1.000
_cell.length_b   1.000
_cell.length_c   1.000
_cell.angle_alpha   90.00
_cell.angle_beta   90.00
_cell.angle_gamma   90.00
#
_symmetry.space_group_name_H-M   'P 1'
#
loop_
_entity.id
_entity.type
_entity.pdbx_description
1 polymer ?
#
loop_
_entity_poly.entity_id
_entity_poly.type
_entity_poly.pdbx_seq_one_letter_code
_entity_poly.pdbx_strand_id
1 'polypeptide(L)'
;MRMIILLIRVLAGLLILVTGLSLFESNEWWIRIWDFPRVQILAGLVLAAGLSLWLDRRAGRGIAVLCAVAAGWQLYRIYPYTPLARTELAFADNVPGAKGTCFSVLSLNVLESNRDYPRTARLIDRMRPDILLLMETDQRWADALATQLARYPHRLERPIGNTYGMILATRLPMRDGRIETIAEKDTPSIHAELTAGSAFRVIALHPRPPIPGQDTEARDAEIAIAAKRAASTRLPVLAIGDFNDVAWSHTSQLFKRVGGYLDARIGRGTFATFPARTPLLGWPLDHMFVTPDFKVRDLAVLEDVGSDHLPIHSRLCLTGKPGTNGTPEPVSNEDRKDVKEVLQDYREERRAR
;
A
#
# COMPACT_ATOMS: atom_id res chain seq x y z
N MET A 1 -26.42 34.61 5.35
CA MET A 1 -26.28 34.15 3.95
C MET A 1 -24.92 34.51 3.34
N ARG A 2 -24.48 35.78 3.27
CA ARG A 2 -23.17 36.18 2.69
C ARG A 2 -21.99 35.47 3.34
N MET A 3 -21.94 35.32 4.66
CA MET A 3 -20.89 34.63 5.38
C MET A 3 -20.78 33.13 5.01
N ILE A 4 -21.94 32.45 4.88
CA ILE A 4 -21.99 31.04 4.46
C ILE A 4 -21.43 30.87 3.04
N ILE A 5 -21.82 31.77 2.11
CA ILE A 5 -21.32 31.77 0.74
C ILE A 5 -19.80 31.98 0.74
N LEU A 6 -19.29 32.91 1.55
CA LEU A 6 -17.83 33.12 1.67
C LEU A 6 -17.11 31.89 2.19
N LEU A 7 -17.64 31.24 3.23
CA LEU A 7 -17.04 30.01 3.79
C LEU A 7 -16.99 28.86 2.76
N ILE A 8 -18.06 28.67 1.98
CA ILE A 8 -18.08 27.65 0.93
C ILE A 8 -17.06 27.97 -0.16
N ARG A 9 -16.92 29.23 -0.56
CA ARG A 9 -15.92 29.66 -1.55
C ARG A 9 -14.49 29.46 -1.06
N VAL A 10 -14.22 29.78 0.20
CA VAL A 10 -12.91 29.55 0.83
C VAL A 10 -12.60 28.06 0.87
N LEU A 11 -13.56 27.23 1.33
CA LEU A 11 -13.39 25.78 1.34
C LEU A 11 -13.16 25.21 -0.06
N ALA A 12 -13.93 25.63 -1.06
CA ALA A 12 -13.73 25.25 -2.45
C ALA A 12 -12.32 25.61 -2.93
N GLY A 13 -11.87 26.86 -2.65
CA GLY A 13 -10.54 27.32 -2.99
C GLY A 13 -9.43 26.47 -2.36
N LEU A 14 -9.58 26.12 -1.08
CA LEU A 14 -8.62 25.24 -0.38
C LEU A 14 -8.60 23.84 -0.99
N LEU A 15 -9.76 23.23 -1.29
CA LEU A 15 -9.84 21.90 -1.91
C LEU A 15 -9.23 21.89 -3.32
N ILE A 16 -9.44 22.95 -4.10
CA ILE A 16 -8.82 23.10 -5.41
C ILE A 16 -7.29 23.26 -5.25
N LEU A 17 -6.84 24.08 -4.30
CA LEU A 17 -5.42 24.29 -4.02
C LEU A 17 -4.73 22.97 -3.65
N VAL A 18 -5.25 22.20 -2.69
CA VAL A 18 -4.64 20.93 -2.28
C VAL A 18 -4.70 19.87 -3.39
N THR A 19 -5.72 19.93 -4.26
CA THR A 19 -5.73 19.12 -5.49
C THR A 19 -4.60 19.53 -6.42
N GLY A 20 -4.35 20.84 -6.57
CA GLY A 20 -3.25 21.38 -7.35
C GLY A 20 -1.87 21.00 -6.79
N LEU A 21 -1.70 21.02 -5.46
CA LEU A 21 -0.46 20.59 -4.80
C LEU A 21 -0.14 19.11 -5.13
N SER A 22 -1.13 18.26 -5.18
CA SER A 22 -0.93 16.83 -5.52
C SER A 22 -0.53 16.57 -6.99
N LEU A 23 -0.43 17.59 -7.83
CA LEU A 23 0.10 17.47 -9.20
C LEU A 23 1.63 17.62 -9.25
N PHE A 24 2.22 18.19 -8.20
CA PHE A 24 3.67 18.39 -8.15
C PHE A 24 4.36 17.14 -7.58
N GLU A 25 5.36 16.67 -8.28
CA GLU A 25 6.29 15.67 -7.78
C GLU A 25 7.24 16.36 -6.81
N SER A 26 7.17 16.01 -5.55
CA SER A 26 7.94 16.62 -4.47
C SER A 26 8.15 15.62 -3.35
N ASN A 27 9.29 15.67 -2.69
CA ASN A 27 9.61 14.87 -1.51
C ASN A 27 9.10 15.51 -0.21
N GLU A 28 8.65 16.75 -0.28
CA GLU A 28 8.13 17.52 0.85
C GLU A 28 6.89 16.87 1.47
N TRP A 29 6.95 16.53 2.74
CA TRP A 29 5.86 15.85 3.44
C TRP A 29 4.52 16.59 3.37
N TRP A 30 4.52 17.93 3.43
CA TRP A 30 3.31 18.77 3.42
C TRP A 30 2.64 18.86 2.04
N ILE A 31 3.34 18.49 0.97
CA ILE A 31 2.77 18.29 -0.37
C ILE A 31 2.23 16.86 -0.49
N ARG A 32 3.03 15.89 -0.09
CA ARG A 32 2.70 14.45 -0.24
C ARG A 32 1.51 14.00 0.60
N ILE A 33 1.24 14.67 1.73
CA ILE A 33 0.11 14.33 2.58
C ILE A 33 -1.25 14.49 1.89
N TRP A 34 -1.34 15.32 0.84
CA TRP A 34 -2.59 15.53 0.09
C TRP A 34 -2.92 14.40 -0.88
N ASP A 35 -2.02 13.44 -1.09
CA ASP A 35 -2.34 12.21 -1.80
C ASP A 35 -3.29 11.30 -1.00
N PHE A 36 -3.26 11.36 0.33
CA PHE A 36 -4.02 10.47 1.20
C PHE A 36 -5.53 10.73 1.13
N PRO A 37 -6.06 11.92 1.40
CA PRO A 37 -7.50 12.16 1.51
C PRO A 37 -8.20 12.40 0.15
N ARG A 38 -7.77 11.77 -0.95
CA ARG A 38 -8.35 12.02 -2.28
C ARG A 38 -9.84 11.75 -2.35
N VAL A 39 -10.34 10.71 -1.67
CA VAL A 39 -11.78 10.39 -1.62
C VAL A 39 -12.55 11.48 -0.88
N GLN A 40 -11.99 11.96 0.23
CA GLN A 40 -12.59 13.02 1.04
C GLN A 40 -12.55 14.38 0.30
N ILE A 41 -11.44 14.67 -0.38
CA ILE A 41 -11.31 15.87 -1.23
C ILE A 41 -12.34 15.82 -2.36
N LEU A 42 -12.49 14.68 -3.05
CA LEU A 42 -13.50 14.50 -4.10
C LEU A 42 -14.91 14.78 -3.58
N ALA A 43 -15.29 14.18 -2.44
CA ALA A 43 -16.58 14.41 -1.83
C ALA A 43 -16.81 15.89 -1.46
N GLY A 44 -15.78 16.53 -0.88
CA GLY A 44 -15.80 17.96 -0.56
C GLY A 44 -15.96 18.86 -1.78
N LEU A 45 -15.26 18.57 -2.88
CA LEU A 45 -15.35 19.31 -4.14
C LEU A 45 -16.74 19.18 -4.77
N VAL A 46 -17.32 17.98 -4.78
CA VAL A 46 -18.69 17.76 -5.29
C VAL A 46 -19.71 18.52 -4.45
N LEU A 47 -19.59 18.47 -3.12
CA LEU A 47 -20.46 19.21 -2.20
C LEU A 47 -20.31 20.72 -2.38
N ALA A 48 -19.09 21.23 -2.46
CA ALA A 48 -18.81 22.65 -2.64
C ALA A 48 -19.36 23.18 -3.98
N ALA A 49 -19.25 22.40 -5.06
CA ALA A 49 -19.83 22.71 -6.36
C ALA A 49 -21.36 22.82 -6.27
N GLY A 50 -22.01 21.81 -5.68
CA GLY A 50 -23.47 21.78 -5.52
C GLY A 50 -23.99 22.95 -4.69
N LEU A 51 -23.38 23.22 -3.54
CA LEU A 51 -23.74 24.34 -2.66
C LEU A 51 -23.50 25.69 -3.33
N SER A 52 -22.41 25.85 -4.08
CA SER A 52 -22.11 27.08 -4.80
C SER A 52 -23.21 27.40 -5.86
N LEU A 53 -23.66 26.39 -6.60
CA LEU A 53 -24.75 26.54 -7.57
C LEU A 53 -26.13 26.79 -6.90
N TRP A 54 -26.37 26.17 -5.75
CA TRP A 54 -27.63 26.32 -5.04
C TRP A 54 -27.80 27.70 -4.43
N LEU A 55 -26.72 28.22 -3.82
CA LEU A 55 -26.78 29.52 -3.11
C LEU A 55 -26.58 30.72 -4.00
N ASP A 56 -25.82 30.63 -5.10
CA ASP A 56 -25.56 31.71 -6.04
C ASP A 56 -25.35 31.17 -7.45
N ARG A 57 -26.44 31.00 -8.17
CA ARG A 57 -26.40 30.42 -9.53
C ARG A 57 -25.51 31.16 -10.52
N ARG A 58 -25.31 32.49 -10.39
CA ARG A 58 -24.51 33.27 -11.34
C ARG A 58 -23.04 33.24 -10.99
N ALA A 59 -22.66 33.68 -9.79
CA ALA A 59 -21.27 33.70 -9.35
C ALA A 59 -20.74 32.29 -8.98
N GLY A 60 -21.63 31.38 -8.58
CA GLY A 60 -21.26 29.99 -8.24
C GLY A 60 -20.87 29.13 -9.43
N ARG A 61 -21.25 29.47 -10.68
CA ARG A 61 -20.89 28.68 -11.88
C ARG A 61 -19.39 28.54 -12.08
N GLY A 62 -18.63 29.60 -11.94
CA GLY A 62 -17.19 29.56 -12.10
C GLY A 62 -16.51 28.63 -11.08
N ILE A 63 -16.95 28.72 -9.80
CA ILE A 63 -16.44 27.86 -8.72
C ILE A 63 -16.81 26.40 -8.99
N ALA A 64 -18.07 26.14 -9.39
CA ALA A 64 -18.54 24.80 -9.70
C ALA A 64 -17.75 24.15 -10.85
N VAL A 65 -17.39 24.91 -11.89
CA VAL A 65 -16.54 24.42 -12.99
C VAL A 65 -15.16 24.06 -12.48
N LEU A 66 -14.51 24.92 -11.68
CA LEU A 66 -13.20 24.65 -11.11
C LEU A 66 -13.23 23.43 -10.18
N CYS A 67 -14.25 23.33 -9.33
CA CYS A 67 -14.46 22.15 -8.49
C CYS A 67 -14.68 20.88 -9.33
N ALA A 68 -15.42 20.95 -10.44
CA ALA A 68 -15.65 19.81 -11.32
C ALA A 68 -14.36 19.34 -12.00
N VAL A 69 -13.49 20.25 -12.44
CA VAL A 69 -12.18 19.91 -13.01
C VAL A 69 -11.31 19.23 -11.95
N ALA A 70 -11.21 19.81 -10.74
CA ALA A 70 -10.44 19.22 -9.63
C ALA A 70 -11.02 17.86 -9.21
N ALA A 71 -12.35 17.72 -9.14
CA ALA A 71 -13.04 16.47 -8.85
C ALA A 71 -12.76 15.39 -9.92
N GLY A 72 -12.75 15.80 -11.20
CA GLY A 72 -12.38 14.92 -12.31
C GLY A 72 -10.98 14.35 -12.17
N TRP A 73 -10.01 15.17 -11.74
CA TRP A 73 -8.66 14.70 -11.42
C TRP A 73 -8.63 13.71 -10.26
N GLN A 74 -9.29 14.04 -9.14
CA GLN A 74 -9.36 13.11 -8.01
C GLN A 74 -10.02 11.79 -8.42
N LEU A 75 -11.12 11.85 -9.16
CA LEU A 75 -11.81 10.66 -9.66
C LEU A 75 -10.91 9.83 -10.58
N TYR A 76 -10.16 10.45 -11.49
CA TYR A 76 -9.20 9.76 -12.35
C TYR A 76 -8.20 8.94 -11.54
N ARG A 77 -7.66 9.50 -10.45
CA ARG A 77 -6.67 8.82 -9.58
C ARG A 77 -7.27 7.67 -8.76
N ILE A 78 -8.53 7.78 -8.32
CA ILE A 78 -9.19 6.76 -7.48
C ILE A 78 -9.99 5.75 -8.31
N TYR A 79 -10.39 6.08 -9.54
CA TYR A 79 -11.24 5.24 -10.38
C TYR A 79 -10.76 3.79 -10.50
N PRO A 80 -9.46 3.49 -10.66
CA PRO A 80 -8.97 2.11 -10.71
C PRO A 80 -9.34 1.29 -9.47
N TYR A 81 -9.46 1.92 -8.30
CA TYR A 81 -9.81 1.31 -7.02
C TYR A 81 -11.32 1.31 -6.74
N THR A 82 -12.13 1.34 -7.78
CA THR A 82 -13.58 1.19 -7.68
C THR A 82 -14.03 -0.11 -8.34
N PRO A 83 -15.18 -0.68 -7.94
CA PRO A 83 -15.74 -1.86 -8.62
C PRO A 83 -16.16 -1.62 -10.09
N LEU A 84 -16.11 -0.38 -10.56
CA LEU A 84 -16.44 0.00 -11.94
C LEU A 84 -15.25 -0.16 -12.89
N ALA A 85 -14.03 -0.23 -12.37
CA ALA A 85 -12.83 -0.43 -13.17
C ALA A 85 -12.66 -1.91 -13.54
N ARG A 86 -11.90 -2.17 -14.62
CA ARG A 86 -11.52 -3.54 -14.97
C ARG A 86 -10.52 -4.07 -13.95
N THR A 87 -10.69 -5.31 -13.55
CA THR A 87 -9.74 -6.00 -12.65
C THR A 87 -8.41 -6.24 -13.36
N GLU A 88 -7.32 -5.98 -12.69
CA GLU A 88 -5.97 -6.31 -13.20
C GLU A 88 -5.62 -7.78 -12.95
N LEU A 89 -5.93 -8.28 -11.77
CA LEU A 89 -5.62 -9.66 -11.39
C LEU A 89 -6.88 -10.52 -11.52
N ALA A 90 -6.81 -11.57 -12.33
CA ALA A 90 -7.93 -12.48 -12.53
C ALA A 90 -8.20 -13.32 -11.27
N PHE A 91 -9.48 -13.71 -11.08
CA PHE A 91 -9.81 -14.69 -10.07
C PHE A 91 -9.27 -16.08 -10.43
N ALA A 92 -8.78 -16.78 -9.42
CA ALA A 92 -8.44 -18.19 -9.53
C ALA A 92 -9.72 -19.02 -9.39
N ASP A 93 -10.56 -19.05 -10.43
CA ASP A 93 -11.66 -19.98 -10.51
C ASP A 93 -11.07 -21.39 -10.54
N ASN A 94 -11.67 -22.30 -9.75
CA ASN A 94 -11.35 -23.71 -9.61
C ASN A 94 -10.35 -24.24 -10.68
N VAL A 95 -9.05 -23.94 -10.49
CA VAL A 95 -8.02 -24.51 -11.35
C VAL A 95 -7.90 -25.97 -10.96
N PRO A 96 -8.45 -26.94 -11.76
CA PRO A 96 -8.28 -28.33 -11.47
C PRO A 96 -6.79 -28.68 -11.46
N GLY A 97 -6.28 -29.26 -10.40
CA GLY A 97 -4.87 -29.62 -10.26
C GLY A 97 -4.00 -28.64 -9.46
N ALA A 98 -4.53 -27.51 -8.98
CA ALA A 98 -3.79 -26.49 -8.22
C ALA A 98 -3.50 -26.88 -6.74
N LYS A 99 -3.53 -28.15 -6.38
CA LYS A 99 -3.06 -28.59 -5.05
C LYS A 99 -1.58 -28.26 -4.92
N GLY A 100 -1.25 -27.32 -4.03
CA GLY A 100 0.12 -26.93 -3.72
C GLY A 100 0.61 -25.63 -4.41
N THR A 101 -0.21 -25.02 -5.28
CA THR A 101 0.12 -23.73 -5.92
C THR A 101 -0.60 -22.53 -5.31
N CYS A 102 -1.63 -22.75 -4.49
CA CYS A 102 -2.36 -21.69 -3.79
C CYS A 102 -1.92 -21.63 -2.33
N PHE A 103 -1.78 -20.43 -1.81
CA PHE A 103 -1.40 -20.17 -0.43
C PHE A 103 -2.10 -18.90 0.09
N SER A 104 -2.20 -18.81 1.40
CA SER A 104 -2.79 -17.67 2.10
C SER A 104 -1.72 -16.76 2.67
N VAL A 105 -1.98 -15.45 2.60
CA VAL A 105 -1.11 -14.39 3.12
C VAL A 105 -1.91 -13.55 4.11
N LEU A 106 -1.35 -13.29 5.28
CA LEU A 106 -1.85 -12.32 6.24
C LEU A 106 -0.75 -11.30 6.51
N SER A 107 -1.02 -10.04 6.26
CA SER A 107 -0.13 -8.91 6.57
C SER A 107 -0.81 -8.00 7.58
N LEU A 108 -0.09 -7.59 8.61
CA LEU A 108 -0.61 -6.79 9.71
C LEU A 108 0.48 -5.90 10.31
N ASN A 109 0.25 -4.60 10.33
CA ASN A 109 0.91 -3.69 11.24
C ASN A 109 0.23 -3.85 12.62
N VAL A 110 0.97 -4.33 13.64
CA VAL A 110 0.39 -4.64 14.96
C VAL A 110 0.27 -3.43 15.86
N LEU A 111 0.86 -2.30 15.49
CA LEU A 111 1.10 -1.11 16.29
C LEU A 111 1.95 -1.45 17.53
N GLU A 112 3.21 -1.04 17.57
CA GLU A 112 4.16 -1.38 18.64
C GLU A 112 3.61 -1.06 20.05
N SER A 113 2.85 0.03 20.19
CA SER A 113 2.24 0.44 21.47
C SER A 113 0.99 -0.36 21.87
N ASN A 114 0.39 -1.12 20.95
CA ASN A 114 -0.76 -1.97 21.24
C ASN A 114 -0.35 -3.14 22.15
N ARG A 115 -1.19 -3.45 23.14
CA ARG A 115 -0.96 -4.51 24.12
C ARG A 115 -2.05 -5.60 24.11
N ASP A 116 -2.98 -5.54 23.16
CA ASP A 116 -4.02 -6.57 23.01
C ASP A 116 -3.49 -7.76 22.18
N TYR A 117 -2.38 -8.34 22.63
CA TYR A 117 -1.77 -9.52 22.02
C TYR A 117 -2.76 -10.68 21.78
N PRO A 118 -3.71 -10.96 22.73
CA PRO A 118 -4.66 -12.06 22.54
C PRO A 118 -5.59 -11.89 21.33
N ARG A 119 -5.93 -10.66 20.91
CA ARG A 119 -6.73 -10.45 19.69
C ARG A 119 -5.96 -10.87 18.45
N THR A 120 -4.73 -10.42 18.32
CA THR A 120 -3.84 -10.79 17.21
C THR A 120 -3.57 -12.29 17.20
N ALA A 121 -3.29 -12.89 18.37
CA ALA A 121 -3.09 -14.34 18.48
C ALA A 121 -4.30 -15.13 18.00
N ARG A 122 -5.53 -14.77 18.44
CA ARG A 122 -6.78 -15.41 17.97
C ARG A 122 -6.99 -15.26 16.47
N LEU A 123 -6.67 -14.10 15.89
CA LEU A 123 -6.74 -13.89 14.46
C LEU A 123 -5.80 -14.85 13.71
N ILE A 124 -4.54 -14.94 14.13
CA ILE A 124 -3.54 -15.85 13.53
C ILE A 124 -4.02 -17.32 13.67
N ASP A 125 -4.54 -17.71 14.83
CA ASP A 125 -5.05 -19.05 15.10
C ASP A 125 -6.25 -19.42 14.23
N ARG A 126 -7.13 -18.48 13.94
CA ARG A 126 -8.30 -18.67 13.09
C ARG A 126 -7.91 -18.70 11.60
N MET A 127 -7.10 -17.73 11.15
CA MET A 127 -6.74 -17.60 9.74
C MET A 127 -5.71 -18.62 9.29
N ARG A 128 -4.78 -19.01 10.16
CA ARG A 128 -3.70 -19.97 9.89
C ARG A 128 -3.01 -19.71 8.55
N PRO A 129 -2.54 -18.49 8.28
CA PRO A 129 -1.98 -18.16 6.99
C PRO A 129 -0.72 -18.98 6.69
N ASP A 130 -0.48 -19.23 5.40
CA ASP A 130 0.75 -19.89 4.96
C ASP A 130 1.96 -18.94 5.03
N ILE A 131 1.71 -17.63 4.81
CA ILE A 131 2.66 -16.54 4.98
C ILE A 131 2.05 -15.53 5.95
N LEU A 132 2.74 -15.24 7.03
CA LEU A 132 2.40 -14.23 8.03
C LEU A 132 3.47 -13.14 8.03
N LEU A 133 3.08 -11.89 7.76
CA LEU A 133 3.91 -10.71 7.95
C LEU A 133 3.34 -9.88 9.09
N LEU A 134 4.17 -9.62 10.09
CA LEU A 134 3.89 -8.69 11.17
C LEU A 134 4.87 -7.53 11.11
N MET A 135 4.38 -6.31 11.25
CA MET A 135 5.15 -5.07 11.26
C MET A 135 4.90 -4.32 12.56
N GLU A 136 5.80 -3.43 12.92
CA GLU A 136 5.87 -2.75 14.22
C GLU A 136 5.99 -3.72 15.41
N THR A 137 6.77 -4.76 15.24
CA THR A 137 6.99 -5.77 16.28
C THR A 137 8.21 -5.43 17.14
N ASP A 138 8.00 -5.25 18.45
CA ASP A 138 9.05 -5.26 19.47
C ASP A 138 9.27 -6.68 20.03
N GLN A 139 10.21 -6.84 20.97
CA GLN A 139 10.46 -8.13 21.60
C GLN A 139 9.21 -8.66 22.36
N ARG A 140 8.38 -7.77 22.90
CA ARG A 140 7.15 -8.16 23.63
C ARG A 140 6.13 -8.80 22.69
N TRP A 141 6.02 -8.28 21.46
CA TRP A 141 5.19 -8.88 20.42
C TRP A 141 5.70 -10.27 20.02
N ALA A 142 7.01 -10.42 19.83
CA ALA A 142 7.61 -11.71 19.50
C ALA A 142 7.37 -12.74 20.60
N ASP A 143 7.56 -12.36 21.87
CA ASP A 143 7.34 -13.21 23.03
C ASP A 143 5.85 -13.57 23.20
N ALA A 144 4.95 -12.60 23.06
CA ALA A 144 3.51 -12.80 23.22
C ALA A 144 2.92 -13.72 22.14
N LEU A 145 3.49 -13.71 20.92
CA LEU A 145 3.07 -14.55 19.81
C LEU A 145 3.92 -15.83 19.62
N ALA A 146 4.81 -16.15 20.58
CA ALA A 146 5.73 -17.28 20.49
C ALA A 146 5.02 -18.61 20.17
N THR A 147 3.83 -18.85 20.77
CA THR A 147 3.03 -20.06 20.51
C THR A 147 2.52 -20.13 19.07
N GLN A 148 2.09 -19.01 18.48
CA GLN A 148 1.63 -18.93 17.11
C GLN A 148 2.82 -19.08 16.14
N LEU A 149 3.90 -18.35 16.41
CA LEU A 149 5.12 -18.35 15.60
C LEU A 149 5.81 -19.72 15.57
N ALA A 150 5.76 -20.50 16.67
CA ALA A 150 6.33 -21.83 16.72
C ALA A 150 5.73 -22.82 15.69
N ARG A 151 4.57 -22.52 15.11
CA ARG A 151 3.92 -23.33 14.08
C ARG A 151 4.47 -23.12 12.67
N TYR A 152 5.35 -22.13 12.51
CA TYR A 152 5.97 -21.80 11.25
C TYR A 152 7.42 -22.31 11.25
N PRO A 153 7.75 -23.27 10.37
CA PRO A 153 9.10 -23.84 10.35
C PRO A 153 10.18 -22.86 9.85
N HIS A 154 9.76 -21.84 9.11
CA HIS A 154 10.66 -20.83 8.57
C HIS A 154 10.25 -19.44 9.04
N ARG A 155 11.21 -18.71 9.61
CA ARG A 155 10.98 -17.37 10.14
C ARG A 155 12.19 -16.47 9.91
N LEU A 156 11.91 -15.20 9.62
CA LEU A 156 12.89 -14.11 9.57
C LEU A 156 12.37 -13.04 10.54
N GLU A 157 13.07 -12.85 11.64
CA GLU A 157 12.61 -12.04 12.76
C GLU A 157 13.61 -10.92 13.06
N ARG A 158 13.15 -9.70 13.07
CA ARG A 158 13.88 -8.52 13.51
C ARG A 158 12.97 -7.65 14.40
N PRO A 159 12.60 -8.12 15.60
CA PRO A 159 11.84 -7.30 16.54
C PRO A 159 12.72 -6.17 17.06
N ILE A 160 12.29 -4.93 16.90
CA ILE A 160 13.00 -3.71 17.35
C ILE A 160 11.96 -2.72 17.90
N GLY A 161 12.29 -2.09 19.03
CA GLY A 161 11.42 -1.10 19.68
C GLY A 161 11.59 0.30 19.09
N ASN A 162 11.34 0.45 17.79
CA ASN A 162 11.45 1.72 17.08
C ASN A 162 10.35 1.87 16.02
N THR A 163 9.25 1.12 16.15
CA THR A 163 8.10 1.03 15.22
C THR A 163 8.39 0.37 13.87
N TYR A 164 9.63 -0.09 13.59
CA TYR A 164 9.97 -0.73 12.29
C TYR A 164 10.32 -2.22 12.42
N GLY A 165 10.17 -2.82 13.59
CA GLY A 165 10.41 -4.24 13.74
C GLY A 165 9.49 -5.09 12.85
N MET A 166 10.03 -6.18 12.30
CA MET A 166 9.32 -7.05 11.35
C MET A 166 9.52 -8.52 11.68
N ILE A 167 8.47 -9.32 11.45
CA ILE A 167 8.52 -10.78 11.49
C ILE A 167 7.82 -11.32 10.24
N LEU A 168 8.56 -12.06 9.43
CA LEU A 168 8.00 -12.90 8.36
C LEU A 168 8.07 -14.37 8.81
N ALA A 169 6.92 -15.02 8.92
CA ALA A 169 6.80 -16.43 9.26
C ALA A 169 6.07 -17.18 8.15
N THR A 170 6.56 -18.36 7.76
CA THR A 170 5.94 -19.12 6.66
C THR A 170 5.99 -20.62 6.89
N ARG A 171 4.96 -21.32 6.42
CA ARG A 171 4.89 -22.79 6.32
C ARG A 171 5.40 -23.29 4.99
N LEU A 172 5.51 -22.41 4.00
CA LEU A 172 6.05 -22.76 2.70
C LEU A 172 7.56 -23.00 2.82
N PRO A 173 8.12 -23.96 2.08
CA PRO A 173 9.58 -24.13 2.04
C PRO A 173 10.28 -22.84 1.66
N MET A 174 11.26 -22.44 2.46
CA MET A 174 12.13 -21.29 2.25
C MET A 174 13.52 -21.75 1.84
N ARG A 175 13.98 -21.32 0.68
CA ARG A 175 15.30 -21.65 0.16
C ARG A 175 16.33 -20.59 0.50
N ASP A 176 15.95 -19.33 0.40
CA ASP A 176 16.78 -18.17 0.71
C ASP A 176 15.95 -17.17 1.50
N GLY A 177 16.52 -16.63 2.57
CA GLY A 177 15.84 -15.65 3.39
C GLY A 177 16.83 -14.73 4.07
N ARG A 178 16.60 -13.41 3.95
CA ARG A 178 17.47 -12.40 4.54
C ARG A 178 16.69 -11.17 4.97
N ILE A 179 17.22 -10.53 5.99
CA ILE A 179 16.78 -9.22 6.47
C ILE A 179 17.84 -8.22 6.07
N GLU A 180 17.43 -7.18 5.38
CA GLU A 180 18.32 -6.12 4.90
C GLU A 180 17.84 -4.76 5.39
N THR A 181 18.71 -3.78 5.35
CA THR A 181 18.40 -2.37 5.49
C THR A 181 18.68 -1.69 4.17
N ILE A 182 17.64 -1.33 3.42
CA ILE A 182 17.80 -0.83 2.05
C ILE A 182 18.17 0.66 2.07
N ALA A 183 17.36 1.47 2.73
CA ALA A 183 17.55 2.92 2.79
C ALA A 183 18.06 3.35 4.18
N GLU A 184 17.33 3.10 5.22
CA GLU A 184 17.65 3.53 6.59
C GLU A 184 18.14 2.37 7.43
N LYS A 185 19.15 2.60 8.31
CA LYS A 185 19.81 1.55 9.10
C LYS A 185 18.89 0.82 10.07
N ASP A 186 17.80 1.45 10.45
CA ASP A 186 16.85 1.00 11.47
C ASP A 186 15.47 0.64 10.89
N THR A 187 15.31 0.66 9.56
CA THR A 187 14.13 0.18 8.84
C THR A 187 14.48 -1.12 8.09
N PRO A 188 14.20 -2.30 8.67
CA PRO A 188 14.46 -3.56 8.01
C PRO A 188 13.46 -3.80 6.87
N SER A 189 13.94 -4.43 5.81
CA SER A 189 13.13 -5.09 4.79
C SER A 189 13.45 -6.58 4.75
N ILE A 190 12.47 -7.41 4.39
CA ILE A 190 12.65 -8.86 4.36
C ILE A 190 12.53 -9.36 2.93
N HIS A 191 13.51 -10.16 2.52
CA HIS A 191 13.52 -10.82 1.23
C HIS A 191 13.61 -12.33 1.43
N ALA A 192 12.70 -13.09 0.80
CA ALA A 192 12.68 -14.53 0.90
C ALA A 192 12.37 -15.18 -0.46
N GLU A 193 12.97 -16.33 -0.74
CA GLU A 193 12.60 -17.22 -1.84
C GLU A 193 11.81 -18.39 -1.26
N LEU A 194 10.53 -18.48 -1.62
CA LEU A 194 9.58 -19.47 -1.14
C LEU A 194 9.14 -20.38 -2.28
N THR A 195 8.56 -21.54 -1.93
CA THR A 195 8.04 -22.48 -2.92
C THR A 195 6.58 -22.84 -2.64
N ALA A 196 5.71 -22.60 -3.64
CA ALA A 196 4.32 -23.05 -3.67
C ALA A 196 4.05 -23.70 -5.04
N GLY A 197 4.41 -24.97 -5.19
CA GLY A 197 4.44 -25.67 -6.47
C GLY A 197 5.64 -25.25 -7.34
N SER A 198 5.93 -23.97 -7.44
CA SER A 198 7.16 -23.40 -8.04
C SER A 198 7.75 -22.30 -7.14
N ALA A 199 8.99 -21.92 -7.39
CA ALA A 199 9.67 -20.89 -6.61
C ALA A 199 9.12 -19.49 -6.95
N PHE A 200 9.02 -18.64 -5.95
CA PHE A 200 8.69 -17.22 -6.07
C PHE A 200 9.40 -16.43 -4.97
N ARG A 201 9.51 -15.12 -5.17
CA ARG A 201 10.14 -14.21 -4.22
C ARG A 201 9.12 -13.42 -3.44
N VAL A 202 9.34 -13.28 -2.14
CA VAL A 202 8.63 -12.33 -1.27
C VAL A 202 9.55 -11.16 -0.98
N ILE A 203 9.02 -9.93 -1.09
CA ILE A 203 9.65 -8.69 -0.66
C ILE A 203 8.69 -8.04 0.34
N ALA A 204 9.08 -7.94 1.60
CA ALA A 204 8.30 -7.30 2.63
C ALA A 204 8.94 -5.97 3.02
N LEU A 205 8.15 -4.89 3.00
CA LEU A 205 8.58 -3.52 3.21
C LEU A 205 7.76 -2.86 4.32
N HIS A 206 8.42 -2.02 5.11
CA HIS A 206 7.81 -1.10 6.04
C HIS A 206 8.65 0.19 6.12
N PRO A 207 8.67 1.00 5.06
CA PRO A 207 9.43 2.25 5.02
C PRO A 207 8.79 3.33 5.89
N ARG A 208 9.53 4.40 6.18
CA ARG A 208 9.09 5.49 7.07
C ARG A 208 7.91 6.28 6.50
N PRO A 209 6.92 6.69 7.33
CA PRO A 209 5.82 7.55 6.89
C PRO A 209 6.29 8.98 6.60
N PRO A 210 5.58 9.73 5.72
CA PRO A 210 5.73 11.18 5.61
C PRO A 210 5.01 11.84 6.79
N ILE A 211 5.78 12.40 7.71
CA ILE A 211 5.25 13.12 8.89
C ILE A 211 5.91 14.50 9.00
N PRO A 212 5.33 15.45 9.75
CA PRO A 212 5.95 16.76 9.94
C PRO A 212 7.42 16.67 10.35
N GLY A 213 8.31 17.27 9.55
CA GLY A 213 9.75 17.25 9.75
C GLY A 213 10.46 16.00 9.20
N GLN A 214 9.76 15.11 8.49
CA GLN A 214 10.32 13.94 7.81
C GLN A 214 9.78 13.86 6.39
N ASP A 215 10.62 14.19 5.43
CA ASP A 215 10.32 14.12 4.01
C ASP A 215 10.39 12.69 3.48
N THR A 216 10.12 12.47 2.21
CA THR A 216 9.86 11.12 1.68
C THR A 216 11.04 10.47 0.98
N GLU A 217 12.22 11.11 0.92
CA GLU A 217 13.38 10.65 0.13
C GLU A 217 13.80 9.22 0.48
N ALA A 218 13.94 8.92 1.77
CA ALA A 218 14.37 7.60 2.22
C ALA A 218 13.30 6.53 1.93
N ARG A 219 12.02 6.85 2.15
CA ARG A 219 10.88 5.98 1.83
C ARG A 219 10.82 5.68 0.34
N ASP A 220 10.83 6.71 -0.48
CA ASP A 220 10.68 6.60 -1.92
C ASP A 220 11.88 5.88 -2.55
N ALA A 221 13.10 6.09 -1.99
CA ALA A 221 14.29 5.34 -2.39
C ALA A 221 14.19 3.85 -2.03
N GLU A 222 13.71 3.50 -0.83
CA GLU A 222 13.52 2.10 -0.43
C GLU A 222 12.54 1.39 -1.37
N ILE A 223 11.41 2.03 -1.64
CA ILE A 223 10.38 1.54 -2.56
C ILE A 223 10.95 1.37 -3.97
N ALA A 224 11.68 2.37 -4.50
CA ALA A 224 12.26 2.33 -5.83
C ALA A 224 13.35 1.24 -5.96
N ILE A 225 14.20 1.05 -4.95
CA ILE A 225 15.21 0.00 -4.93
C ILE A 225 14.54 -1.38 -4.92
N ALA A 226 13.51 -1.57 -4.10
CA ALA A 226 12.76 -2.82 -4.04
C ALA A 226 12.08 -3.14 -5.39
N ALA A 227 11.50 -2.15 -6.08
CA ALA A 227 10.94 -2.31 -7.42
C ALA A 227 12.01 -2.77 -8.44
N LYS A 228 13.18 -2.13 -8.44
CA LYS A 228 14.30 -2.52 -9.33
C LYS A 228 14.78 -3.95 -9.06
N ARG A 229 14.84 -4.37 -7.80
CA ARG A 229 15.20 -5.74 -7.43
C ARG A 229 14.18 -6.75 -7.92
N ALA A 230 12.89 -6.43 -7.84
CA ALA A 230 11.84 -7.24 -8.41
C ALA A 230 11.98 -7.39 -9.93
N ALA A 231 12.20 -6.28 -10.64
CA ALA A 231 12.41 -6.29 -12.09
C ALA A 231 13.68 -7.06 -12.53
N SER A 232 14.66 -7.23 -11.65
CA SER A 232 15.92 -7.93 -11.94
C SER A 232 15.84 -9.45 -11.79
N THR A 233 14.77 -9.99 -11.20
CA THR A 233 14.58 -11.43 -11.04
C THR A 233 13.70 -12.02 -12.16
N ARG A 234 13.92 -13.31 -12.44
CA ARG A 234 13.03 -14.08 -13.31
C ARG A 234 11.94 -14.84 -12.54
N LEU A 235 12.03 -14.83 -11.21
CA LEU A 235 11.03 -15.46 -10.36
C LEU A 235 9.79 -14.57 -10.26
N PRO A 236 8.60 -15.16 -10.17
CA PRO A 236 7.41 -14.43 -9.72
C PRO A 236 7.66 -13.72 -8.40
N VAL A 237 7.11 -12.52 -8.22
CA VAL A 237 7.32 -11.72 -7.00
C VAL A 237 5.99 -11.36 -6.35
N LEU A 238 5.94 -11.52 -5.03
CA LEU A 238 4.94 -10.98 -4.13
C LEU A 238 5.60 -9.89 -3.29
N ALA A 239 5.17 -8.64 -3.44
CA ALA A 239 5.59 -7.54 -2.58
C ALA A 239 4.46 -7.20 -1.62
N ILE A 240 4.75 -7.18 -0.32
CA ILE A 240 3.77 -6.99 0.76
C ILE A 240 4.29 -6.05 1.84
N GLY A 241 3.40 -5.40 2.54
CA GLY A 241 3.70 -4.60 3.72
C GLY A 241 2.92 -3.30 3.81
N ASP A 242 3.17 -2.57 4.87
CA ASP A 242 2.74 -1.20 5.04
C ASP A 242 3.77 -0.27 4.37
N PHE A 243 3.39 0.31 3.24
CA PHE A 243 4.29 1.18 2.48
C PHE A 243 4.28 2.63 3.02
N ASN A 244 3.45 2.91 4.01
CA ASN A 244 3.22 4.27 4.49
C ASN A 244 2.92 5.26 3.35
N ASP A 245 2.28 4.74 2.31
CA ASP A 245 1.86 5.48 1.13
C ASP A 245 0.55 4.91 0.58
N VAL A 246 -0.25 5.73 -0.06
CA VAL A 246 -1.55 5.29 -0.59
C VAL A 246 -1.39 4.64 -1.97
N ALA A 247 -2.28 3.70 -2.28
CA ALA A 247 -2.23 2.93 -3.52
C ALA A 247 -2.24 3.79 -4.81
N TRP A 248 -2.86 4.96 -4.77
CA TRP A 248 -2.98 5.89 -5.91
C TRP A 248 -1.92 6.99 -5.93
N SER A 249 -0.94 6.98 -5.05
CA SER A 249 0.17 7.93 -5.05
C SER A 249 1.09 7.76 -6.27
N HIS A 250 1.91 8.76 -6.55
CA HIS A 250 2.92 8.64 -7.59
C HIS A 250 3.91 7.52 -7.29
N THR A 251 4.45 7.47 -6.07
CA THR A 251 5.46 6.48 -5.64
C THR A 251 4.93 5.05 -5.70
N SER A 252 3.72 4.80 -5.19
CA SER A 252 3.10 3.46 -5.26
C SER A 252 2.84 3.02 -6.71
N GLN A 253 2.43 3.94 -7.59
CA GLN A 253 2.25 3.64 -9.01
C GLN A 253 3.58 3.42 -9.73
N LEU A 254 4.61 4.21 -9.41
CA LEU A 254 5.97 4.03 -9.93
C LEU A 254 6.54 2.66 -9.52
N PHE A 255 6.37 2.28 -8.24
CA PHE A 255 6.73 0.95 -7.74
C PHE A 255 6.07 -0.16 -8.55
N LYS A 256 4.76 -0.02 -8.79
CA LYS A 256 3.98 -0.99 -9.55
C LYS A 256 4.50 -1.14 -10.98
N ARG A 257 4.72 -0.03 -11.70
CA ARG A 257 5.23 -0.04 -13.09
C ARG A 257 6.65 -0.60 -13.16
N VAL A 258 7.56 -0.08 -12.34
CA VAL A 258 8.98 -0.47 -12.37
C VAL A 258 9.16 -1.94 -11.96
N GLY A 259 8.42 -2.42 -10.98
CA GLY A 259 8.46 -3.83 -10.55
C GLY A 259 7.70 -4.79 -11.44
N GLY A 260 6.94 -4.29 -12.43
CA GLY A 260 6.10 -5.13 -13.31
C GLY A 260 4.93 -5.77 -12.56
N TYR A 261 4.36 -5.07 -11.59
CA TYR A 261 3.33 -5.59 -10.71
C TYR A 261 1.90 -5.32 -11.18
N LEU A 262 1.01 -6.16 -10.70
CA LEU A 262 -0.44 -6.01 -10.69
C LEU A 262 -0.92 -5.82 -9.26
N ASP A 263 -2.02 -5.08 -9.09
CA ASP A 263 -2.66 -4.82 -7.81
C ASP A 263 -4.02 -5.53 -7.74
N ALA A 264 -4.18 -6.43 -6.78
CA ALA A 264 -5.41 -7.19 -6.60
C ALA A 264 -6.63 -6.32 -6.21
N ARG A 265 -6.42 -5.08 -5.75
CA ARG A 265 -7.49 -4.13 -5.39
C ARG A 265 -8.13 -3.49 -6.61
N ILE A 266 -7.41 -3.35 -7.72
CA ILE A 266 -7.93 -2.70 -8.94
C ILE A 266 -9.16 -3.44 -9.46
N GLY A 267 -10.24 -2.68 -9.67
CA GLY A 267 -11.54 -3.20 -10.07
C GLY A 267 -12.33 -3.89 -8.95
N ARG A 268 -11.89 -3.77 -7.66
CA ARG A 268 -12.56 -4.44 -6.53
C ARG A 268 -12.88 -3.50 -5.37
N GLY A 269 -12.06 -2.48 -5.12
CA GLY A 269 -12.25 -1.55 -4.02
C GLY A 269 -10.95 -0.98 -3.50
N THR A 270 -11.03 -0.05 -2.58
CA THR A 270 -9.87 0.60 -1.96
C THR A 270 -9.16 -0.31 -0.96
N PHE A 271 -9.90 -1.17 -0.26
CA PHE A 271 -9.37 -2.01 0.83
C PHE A 271 -8.56 -1.18 1.83
N ALA A 272 -9.19 -0.10 2.33
CA ALA A 272 -8.57 0.80 3.29
C ALA A 272 -8.23 0.07 4.59
N THR A 273 -7.00 0.21 5.05
CA THR A 273 -6.48 -0.44 6.25
C THR A 273 -6.22 0.55 7.39
N PHE A 274 -5.96 1.81 7.09
CA PHE A 274 -5.65 2.87 8.08
C PHE A 274 -6.57 4.09 7.89
N PRO A 275 -7.05 4.75 8.96
CA PRO A 275 -7.02 4.28 10.33
C PRO A 275 -8.15 3.25 10.62
N ALA A 276 -7.85 2.24 11.41
CA ALA A 276 -8.76 1.13 11.70
C ALA A 276 -10.10 1.56 12.30
N ARG A 277 -10.10 2.64 13.09
CA ARG A 277 -11.31 3.14 13.79
C ARG A 277 -12.31 3.84 12.88
N THR A 278 -11.89 4.29 11.70
CA THR A 278 -12.74 5.01 10.73
C THR A 278 -12.52 4.49 9.31
N PRO A 279 -12.79 3.20 9.03
CA PRO A 279 -12.43 2.58 7.76
C PRO A 279 -13.15 3.22 6.55
N LEU A 280 -14.33 3.83 6.73
CA LEU A 280 -15.03 4.57 5.66
C LEU A 280 -14.27 5.83 5.22
N LEU A 281 -13.43 6.40 6.09
CA LEU A 281 -12.58 7.54 5.80
C LEU A 281 -11.12 7.11 5.65
N GLY A 282 -10.87 5.81 5.60
CA GLY A 282 -9.54 5.23 5.63
C GLY A 282 -8.81 5.23 4.29
N TRP A 283 -7.53 4.92 4.37
CA TRP A 283 -6.58 4.88 3.26
C TRP A 283 -5.94 3.50 3.13
N PRO A 284 -5.65 3.04 1.90
CA PRO A 284 -4.99 1.76 1.65
C PRO A 284 -3.47 1.92 1.75
N LEU A 285 -2.91 1.76 2.94
CA LEU A 285 -1.46 1.85 3.20
C LEU A 285 -0.77 0.49 3.13
N ASP A 286 -1.51 -0.60 3.46
CA ASP A 286 -1.00 -1.95 3.39
C ASP A 286 -1.21 -2.51 1.98
N HIS A 287 -0.14 -2.95 1.35
CA HIS A 287 -0.12 -3.37 -0.04
C HIS A 287 0.16 -4.85 -0.21
N MET A 288 -0.42 -5.44 -1.26
CA MET A 288 -0.08 -6.74 -1.82
C MET A 288 -0.01 -6.63 -3.34
N PHE A 289 1.20 -6.40 -3.86
CA PHE A 289 1.47 -6.37 -5.28
C PHE A 289 2.05 -7.71 -5.73
N VAL A 290 1.67 -8.18 -6.91
CA VAL A 290 2.15 -9.44 -7.46
C VAL A 290 2.52 -9.29 -8.93
N THR A 291 3.49 -10.09 -9.39
CA THR A 291 3.74 -10.22 -10.83
C THR A 291 2.59 -10.98 -11.53
N PRO A 292 2.46 -10.92 -12.87
CA PRO A 292 1.34 -11.52 -13.61
C PRO A 292 1.19 -13.04 -13.47
N ASP A 293 2.18 -13.71 -12.87
CA ASP A 293 2.17 -15.17 -12.64
C ASP A 293 1.18 -15.62 -11.57
N PHE A 294 0.65 -14.69 -10.79
CA PHE A 294 -0.30 -14.96 -9.73
C PHE A 294 -1.74 -14.71 -10.17
N LYS A 295 -2.67 -15.38 -9.51
CA LYS A 295 -4.10 -15.09 -9.51
C LYS A 295 -4.58 -14.90 -8.08
N VAL A 296 -5.61 -14.11 -7.89
CA VAL A 296 -6.24 -13.91 -6.58
C VAL A 296 -7.46 -14.84 -6.43
N ARG A 297 -7.58 -15.49 -5.29
CA ARG A 297 -8.77 -16.26 -4.95
C ARG A 297 -9.71 -15.48 -4.06
N ASP A 298 -9.15 -14.79 -3.09
CA ASP A 298 -9.84 -13.81 -2.24
C ASP A 298 -8.89 -12.70 -1.81
N LEU A 299 -9.46 -11.55 -1.45
CA LEU A 299 -8.77 -10.42 -0.83
C LEU A 299 -9.76 -9.80 0.15
N ALA A 300 -9.34 -9.58 1.38
CA ALA A 300 -10.18 -9.01 2.42
C ALA A 300 -9.36 -8.18 3.41
N VAL A 301 -9.96 -7.10 3.88
CA VAL A 301 -9.57 -6.42 5.11
C VAL A 301 -10.35 -7.07 6.24
N LEU A 302 -9.65 -7.44 7.32
CA LEU A 302 -10.22 -8.20 8.42
C LEU A 302 -10.61 -7.28 9.58
N GLU A 303 -11.13 -7.88 10.66
CA GLU A 303 -11.55 -7.14 11.85
C GLU A 303 -10.40 -6.48 12.59
N ASP A 304 -10.71 -5.40 13.30
CA ASP A 304 -9.82 -4.69 14.19
C ASP A 304 -9.25 -5.61 15.30
N VAL A 305 -7.94 -5.59 15.47
CA VAL A 305 -7.20 -6.35 16.50
C VAL A 305 -6.55 -5.45 17.55
N GLY A 306 -6.99 -4.19 17.65
CA GLY A 306 -6.44 -3.19 18.57
C GLY A 306 -5.32 -2.35 17.98
N SER A 307 -4.95 -2.57 16.74
CA SER A 307 -4.01 -1.73 15.97
C SER A 307 -4.73 -0.52 15.39
N ASP A 308 -3.99 0.48 14.96
CA ASP A 308 -4.49 1.55 14.10
C ASP A 308 -4.55 1.13 12.61
N HIS A 309 -3.99 -0.05 12.27
CA HIS A 309 -4.18 -0.71 10.98
C HIS A 309 -5.12 -1.92 11.09
N LEU A 310 -5.94 -2.12 10.07
CA LEU A 310 -6.71 -3.35 9.88
C LEU A 310 -5.87 -4.39 9.13
N PRO A 311 -5.92 -5.68 9.55
CA PRO A 311 -5.20 -6.73 8.86
C PRO A 311 -5.69 -6.91 7.42
N ILE A 312 -4.79 -7.13 6.47
CA ILE A 312 -5.13 -7.50 5.10
C ILE A 312 -4.78 -8.97 4.86
N HIS A 313 -5.72 -9.70 4.29
CA HIS A 313 -5.61 -11.12 3.96
C HIS A 313 -5.86 -11.34 2.48
N SER A 314 -5.11 -12.26 1.88
CA SER A 314 -5.38 -12.72 0.52
C SER A 314 -5.05 -14.21 0.38
N ARG A 315 -5.76 -14.89 -0.51
CA ARG A 315 -5.36 -16.20 -1.04
C ARG A 315 -4.92 -16.03 -2.47
N LEU A 316 -3.67 -16.34 -2.72
CA LEU A 316 -3.00 -16.22 -4.01
C LEU A 316 -2.71 -17.62 -4.58
N CYS A 317 -2.77 -17.75 -5.89
CA CYS A 317 -2.40 -18.98 -6.58
C CYS A 317 -1.33 -18.63 -7.62
N LEU A 318 -0.19 -19.32 -7.53
CA LEU A 318 0.90 -19.21 -8.50
C LEU A 318 0.59 -20.11 -9.69
N THR A 319 0.38 -19.54 -10.85
CA THR A 319 -0.05 -20.26 -12.06
C THR A 319 1.07 -20.49 -13.06
N GLY A 320 2.22 -19.83 -12.89
CA GLY A 320 3.37 -19.93 -13.77
C GLY A 320 3.16 -19.35 -15.18
N LYS A 321 1.97 -18.78 -15.43
CA LYS A 321 1.62 -18.14 -16.72
C LYS A 321 0.72 -16.94 -16.45
N PRO A 322 0.90 -15.81 -17.17
CA PRO A 322 0.07 -14.61 -17.00
C PRO A 322 -1.44 -14.88 -17.22
N GLY A 323 -1.79 -15.81 -18.07
CA GLY A 323 -3.16 -16.22 -18.30
C GLY A 323 -4.08 -15.07 -18.71
N THR A 324 -5.19 -14.90 -17.95
CA THR A 324 -6.21 -13.87 -18.18
C THR A 324 -5.99 -12.61 -17.36
N ASN A 325 -4.85 -12.46 -16.70
CA ASN A 325 -4.49 -11.23 -15.98
C ASN A 325 -4.36 -10.03 -16.92
N GLY A 326 -4.47 -8.83 -16.37
CA GLY A 326 -4.03 -7.62 -17.03
C GLY A 326 -2.54 -7.69 -17.37
N THR A 327 -2.10 -6.81 -18.26
CA THR A 327 -0.68 -6.63 -18.55
C THR A 327 -0.17 -5.51 -17.65
N PRO A 328 0.97 -5.67 -16.95
CA PRO A 328 1.59 -4.55 -16.24
C PRO A 328 1.83 -3.39 -17.18
N GLU A 329 1.65 -2.18 -16.68
CA GLU A 329 1.97 -1.00 -17.46
C GLU A 329 3.47 -0.99 -17.77
N PRO A 330 3.85 -0.70 -19.05
CA PRO A 330 5.26 -0.67 -19.42
C PRO A 330 5.99 0.49 -18.74
N VAL A 331 7.24 0.26 -18.36
CA VAL A 331 8.09 1.31 -17.78
C VAL A 331 8.41 2.35 -18.85
N SER A 332 7.97 3.60 -18.65
CA SER A 332 8.22 4.74 -19.51
C SER A 332 9.64 5.29 -19.35
N ASN A 333 10.03 6.23 -20.22
CA ASN A 333 11.28 6.97 -20.03
C ASN A 333 11.18 7.93 -18.82
N GLU A 334 9.99 8.44 -18.54
CA GLU A 334 9.69 9.27 -17.36
C GLU A 334 9.89 8.46 -16.09
N ASP A 335 9.30 7.27 -15.98
CA ASP A 335 9.51 6.38 -14.82
C ASP A 335 11.00 6.11 -14.55
N ARG A 336 11.80 5.93 -15.61
CA ARG A 336 13.26 5.73 -15.45
C ARG A 336 13.97 6.97 -14.95
N LYS A 337 13.51 8.14 -15.36
CA LYS A 337 14.00 9.44 -14.89
C LYS A 337 13.62 9.61 -13.42
N ASP A 338 12.37 9.41 -13.06
CA ASP A 338 11.86 9.54 -11.69
C ASP A 338 12.63 8.63 -10.72
N VAL A 339 12.80 7.36 -11.08
CA VAL A 339 13.63 6.43 -10.26
C VAL A 339 15.05 6.93 -10.11
N LYS A 340 15.63 7.52 -11.15
CA LYS A 340 17.00 8.05 -11.06
C LYS A 340 17.06 9.27 -10.17
N GLU A 341 16.08 10.17 -10.26
CA GLU A 341 15.98 11.39 -9.44
C GLU A 341 15.78 11.00 -7.97
N VAL A 342 14.80 10.16 -7.64
CA VAL A 342 14.56 9.64 -6.28
C VAL A 342 15.85 9.06 -5.66
N LEU A 343 16.60 8.25 -6.43
CA LEU A 343 17.85 7.68 -5.92
C LEU A 343 18.98 8.70 -5.82
N GLN A 344 18.96 9.78 -6.59
CA GLN A 344 19.91 10.86 -6.51
C GLN A 344 19.64 11.72 -5.27
N ASP A 345 18.42 12.18 -5.09
CA ASP A 345 17.97 13.00 -3.95
C ASP A 345 18.31 12.32 -2.63
N TYR A 346 17.98 11.03 -2.52
CA TYR A 346 18.33 10.22 -1.35
C TYR A 346 19.86 10.17 -1.08
N ARG A 347 20.68 10.06 -2.13
CA ARG A 347 22.16 10.05 -1.96
C ARG A 347 22.70 11.40 -1.52
N GLU A 348 22.11 12.49 -2.02
CA GLU A 348 22.48 13.86 -1.67
C GLU A 348 22.09 14.12 -0.21
N GLU A 349 20.88 13.75 0.21
CA GLU A 349 20.45 13.85 1.59
C GLU A 349 21.37 13.06 2.55
N ARG A 350 21.73 11.82 2.21
CA ARG A 350 22.66 11.02 3.02
C ARG A 350 24.07 11.60 3.13
N ARG A 351 24.49 12.38 2.17
CA ARG A 351 25.80 13.06 2.24
C ARG A 351 25.75 14.33 3.09
N ALA A 352 24.58 14.93 3.21
CA ALA A 352 24.36 16.14 3.99
C ALA A 352 24.16 15.87 5.50
N ARG A 353 23.78 14.63 5.88
CA ARG A 353 23.70 14.13 7.27
C ARG A 353 25.07 13.64 7.75
#